data_709f201c29aa8745b9ef6b5bf2e58c10
#
_entry.id   709f201c29aa8745b9ef6b5bf2e58c10
#
_cell.length_a   1.000
_cell.length_b   1.000
_cell.length_c   1.000
_cell.angle_alpha   90.00
_cell.angle_beta   90.00
_cell.angle_gamma   90.00
#
_symmetry.space_group_name_H-M   'P 1'
#
loop_
_entity.id
_entity.type
_entity.pdbx_description
1 polymer ?
#
loop_
_entity_poly.entity_id
_entity_poly.type
_entity_poly.pdbx_seq_one_letter_code
_entity_poly.pdbx_strand_id
1 'polypeptide(L)'
;MTDPISDMLTRIRNANLALVPEVEVSHSRMKASIANILKQEGYIADCSVEGKTAKKIKLKLKFQGRKGIIAGLKRVSRPGLRRYVGATEIPRVLVGMGTAIVSTSRGVMTGVQARKQSLGGELICYIW
;
A
#
# COMPACT_ATOMS: atom_id res chain seq x y z
N MET A 1 -6.16 -17.87 9.22
CA MET A 1 -5.75 -17.46 7.87
C MET A 1 -4.74 -16.32 7.94
N THR A 2 -3.63 -16.42 7.22
CA THR A 2 -2.61 -15.36 7.21
C THR A 2 -2.93 -14.32 6.15
N ASP A 3 -2.65 -13.06 6.45
CA ASP A 3 -2.79 -11.95 5.52
C ASP A 3 -1.46 -11.17 5.49
N PRO A 4 -0.54 -11.53 4.58
CA PRO A 4 0.76 -10.85 4.49
C PRO A 4 0.67 -9.35 4.20
N ILE A 5 -0.33 -8.93 3.45
CA ILE A 5 -0.56 -7.51 3.15
C ILE A 5 -0.98 -6.76 4.41
N SER A 6 -1.90 -7.33 5.20
CA SER A 6 -2.33 -6.74 6.46
C SER A 6 -1.16 -6.63 7.45
N ASP A 7 -0.31 -7.65 7.51
CA ASP A 7 0.90 -7.63 8.34
C ASP A 7 1.84 -6.49 7.92
N MET A 8 2.09 -6.33 6.62
CA MET A 8 2.89 -5.24 6.09
C MET A 8 2.32 -3.87 6.47
N LEU A 9 1.02 -3.66 6.28
CA LEU A 9 0.35 -2.41 6.61
C LEU A 9 0.41 -2.12 8.11
N THR A 10 0.27 -3.15 8.94
CA THR A 10 0.38 -3.03 10.40
C THR A 10 1.79 -2.62 10.82
N ARG A 11 2.81 -3.21 10.23
CA ARG A 11 4.22 -2.85 10.50
C ARG A 11 4.49 -1.39 10.12
N ILE A 12 4.00 -0.95 8.98
CA ILE A 12 4.14 0.45 8.55
C ILE A 12 3.41 1.38 9.52
N ARG A 13 2.18 1.04 9.91
CA ARG A 13 1.38 1.83 10.84
C ARG A 13 2.08 1.98 12.19
N ASN A 14 2.57 0.88 12.74
CA ASN A 14 3.24 0.88 14.05
C ASN A 14 4.54 1.69 14.01
N ALA A 15 5.35 1.53 12.98
CA ALA A 15 6.58 2.29 12.81
C ALA A 15 6.32 3.78 12.61
N ASN A 16 5.28 4.12 11.85
CA ASN A 16 4.86 5.50 11.63
C ASN A 16 4.44 6.19 12.93
N LEU A 17 3.70 5.49 13.78
CA LEU A 17 3.28 6.01 15.10
C LEU A 17 4.44 6.10 16.09
N ALA A 18 5.34 5.13 16.06
CA ALA A 18 6.50 5.08 16.96
C ALA A 18 7.67 5.94 16.47
N LEU A 19 7.54 6.61 15.35
CA LEU A 19 8.57 7.44 14.72
C LEU A 19 9.84 6.65 14.37
N VAL A 20 9.68 5.37 14.01
CA VAL A 20 10.77 4.51 13.55
C VAL A 20 10.99 4.75 12.06
N PRO A 21 12.21 5.15 11.63
CA PRO A 21 12.43 5.59 10.26
C PRO A 21 12.43 4.49 9.20
N GLU A 22 12.69 3.24 9.59
CA GLU A 22 12.76 2.13 8.64
C GLU A 22 11.90 0.96 9.06
N VAL A 23 11.28 0.31 8.07
CA VAL A 23 10.51 -0.91 8.25
C VAL A 23 11.04 -1.96 7.27
N GLU A 24 11.16 -3.19 7.74
CA GLU A 24 11.58 -4.31 6.91
C GLU A 24 10.50 -5.36 6.88
N VAL A 25 10.12 -5.80 5.67
CA VAL A 25 9.12 -6.85 5.47
C VAL A 25 9.66 -7.90 4.50
N SER A 26 9.17 -9.12 4.59
CA SER A 26 9.52 -10.16 3.63
C SER A 26 9.01 -9.79 2.24
N HIS A 27 9.76 -10.16 1.20
CA HIS A 27 9.44 -9.80 -0.18
C HIS A 27 8.29 -10.64 -0.73
N SER A 28 7.41 -9.99 -1.49
CA SER A 28 6.52 -10.62 -2.47
C SER A 28 6.28 -9.58 -3.58
N ARG A 29 5.82 -10.05 -4.74
CA ARG A 29 5.51 -9.14 -5.86
C ARG A 29 4.46 -8.12 -5.47
N MET A 30 3.41 -8.57 -4.79
CA MET A 30 2.32 -7.70 -4.33
C MET A 30 2.84 -6.65 -3.36
N LYS A 31 3.62 -7.05 -2.36
CA LYS A 31 4.19 -6.12 -1.37
C LYS A 31 5.14 -5.11 -2.02
N ALA A 32 5.97 -5.55 -2.96
CA ALA A 32 6.87 -4.67 -3.69
C ALA A 32 6.09 -3.65 -4.53
N SER A 33 5.02 -4.06 -5.18
CA SER A 33 4.16 -3.17 -5.95
C SER A 33 3.50 -2.13 -5.05
N ILE A 34 3.00 -2.53 -3.89
CA ILE A 34 2.41 -1.63 -2.90
C ILE A 34 3.46 -0.61 -2.42
N ALA A 35 4.66 -1.08 -2.10
CA ALA A 35 5.75 -0.20 -1.65
C ALA A 35 6.11 0.85 -2.71
N ASN A 36 6.18 0.46 -3.98
CA ASN A 36 6.45 1.38 -5.08
C ASN A 36 5.35 2.44 -5.22
N ILE A 37 4.09 2.06 -5.05
CA ILE A 37 2.97 3.00 -5.08
C ILE A 37 3.07 3.98 -3.91
N LEU A 38 3.39 3.51 -2.70
CA LEU A 38 3.58 4.37 -1.53
C LEU A 38 4.66 5.42 -1.78
N LYS A 39 5.75 5.01 -2.43
CA LYS A 39 6.84 5.91 -2.81
C LYS A 39 6.39 6.93 -3.86
N GLN A 40 5.73 6.48 -4.92
CA GLN A 40 5.25 7.33 -6.00
C GLN A 40 4.26 8.39 -5.51
N GLU A 41 3.38 8.00 -4.59
CA GLU A 41 2.37 8.90 -4.04
C GLU A 41 2.89 9.77 -2.89
N GLY A 42 4.16 9.61 -2.52
CA GLY A 42 4.80 10.46 -1.52
C GLY A 42 4.53 10.09 -0.07
N TYR A 43 4.00 8.90 0.20
CA TYR A 43 3.75 8.45 1.57
C TYR A 43 5.01 7.94 2.27
N ILE A 44 5.97 7.44 1.52
CA ILE A 44 7.27 7.01 2.05
C ILE A 44 8.39 7.68 1.25
N ALA A 45 9.56 7.77 1.86
CA ALA A 45 10.72 8.42 1.24
C ALA A 45 11.37 7.53 0.19
N ASP A 46 11.52 6.24 0.48
CA ASP A 46 12.17 5.30 -0.43
C ASP A 46 11.81 3.85 -0.08
N CYS A 47 12.07 2.95 -1.02
CA CYS A 47 11.97 1.52 -0.79
C CYS A 47 13.03 0.80 -1.62
N SER A 48 13.54 -0.31 -1.10
CA SER A 48 14.53 -1.13 -1.80
C SER A 48 14.30 -2.60 -1.49
N VAL A 49 14.72 -3.47 -2.41
CA VAL A 49 14.68 -4.92 -2.22
C VAL A 49 16.11 -5.41 -2.00
N GLU A 50 16.34 -6.12 -0.92
CA GLU A 50 17.66 -6.64 -0.55
C GLU A 50 17.61 -8.15 -0.36
N GLY A 51 18.78 -8.80 -0.57
CA GLY A 51 18.95 -10.23 -0.38
C GLY A 51 18.90 -11.02 -1.67
N LYS A 52 19.52 -12.21 -1.68
CA LYS A 52 19.59 -13.09 -2.86
C LYS A 52 18.61 -14.24 -2.78
N THR A 53 18.48 -14.88 -1.61
CA THR A 53 17.60 -16.03 -1.40
C THR A 53 16.40 -15.68 -0.53
N ALA A 54 16.61 -14.98 0.58
CA ALA A 54 15.55 -14.50 1.45
C ALA A 54 15.43 -12.98 1.24
N LYS A 55 14.76 -12.57 0.18
CA LYS A 55 14.59 -11.16 -0.16
C LYS A 55 13.71 -10.45 0.85
N LYS A 56 14.11 -9.23 1.19
CA LYS A 56 13.36 -8.34 2.08
C LYS A 56 13.18 -6.99 1.42
N ILE A 57 12.07 -6.35 1.74
CA ILE A 57 11.78 -4.99 1.29
C ILE A 57 12.06 -4.05 2.46
N LYS A 58 12.95 -3.09 2.25
CA LYS A 58 13.20 -2.01 3.21
C LYS A 58 12.42 -0.78 2.79
N LEU A 59 11.66 -0.25 3.70
CA LEU A 59 10.84 0.95 3.50
C LEU A 59 11.39 2.06 4.39
N LYS A 60 11.73 3.20 3.79
CA LYS A 60 12.12 4.39 4.54
C LYS A 60 10.90 5.27 4.69
N LEU A 61 10.44 5.43 5.91
CA LEU A 61 9.26 6.23 6.21
C LEU A 61 9.57 7.72 6.13
N LYS A 62 8.52 8.50 6.00
CA LYS A 62 8.61 9.94 5.82
C LYS A 62 7.92 10.63 6.99
N PHE A 63 8.57 11.64 7.55
CA PHE A 63 8.06 12.36 8.70
C PHE A 63 8.07 13.86 8.46
N GLN A 64 7.15 14.55 9.10
CA GLN A 64 7.11 16.00 9.15
C GLN A 64 7.12 16.41 10.63
N GLY A 65 8.29 16.84 11.12
CA GLY A 65 8.48 17.08 12.53
C GLY A 65 8.40 15.78 13.32
N ARG A 66 7.52 15.74 14.32
CA ARG A 66 7.29 14.55 15.17
C ARG A 66 6.10 13.73 14.72
N LYS A 67 5.69 13.87 13.46
CA LYS A 67 4.50 13.19 12.95
C LYS A 67 4.84 12.50 11.64
N GLY A 68 4.38 11.24 11.49
CA GLY A 68 4.49 10.53 10.24
C GLY A 68 3.58 11.12 9.18
N ILE A 69 3.99 11.03 7.92
CA ILE A 69 3.21 11.52 6.79
C ILE A 69 1.94 10.71 6.59
N ILE A 70 1.99 9.40 6.85
CA ILE A 70 0.81 8.54 6.72
C ILE A 70 -0.12 8.79 7.91
N ALA A 71 -1.34 9.27 7.62
CA ALA A 71 -2.35 9.49 8.64
C ALA A 71 -3.11 8.20 8.95
N GLY A 72 -3.37 7.37 7.94
CA GLY A 72 -4.09 6.13 8.13
C GLY A 72 -3.86 5.10 7.03
N LEU A 73 -4.10 3.85 7.37
CA LEU A 73 -4.00 2.70 6.49
C LEU A 73 -5.17 1.77 6.81
N LYS A 74 -5.89 1.32 5.79
CA LYS A 74 -7.01 0.39 5.98
C LYS A 74 -6.94 -0.74 4.98
N ARG A 75 -6.87 -1.98 5.47
CA ARG A 75 -7.01 -3.17 4.65
C ARG A 75 -8.47 -3.35 4.25
N VAL A 76 -8.74 -3.52 2.97
CA VAL A 76 -10.11 -3.68 2.45
C VAL A 76 -10.39 -5.12 2.08
N SER A 77 -9.74 -5.64 1.03
CA SER A 77 -9.87 -7.05 0.63
C SER A 77 -9.03 -7.93 1.55
N ARG A 78 -9.58 -9.05 1.99
CA ARG A 78 -8.91 -9.99 2.91
C ARG A 78 -9.01 -11.40 2.36
N PRO A 79 -8.12 -12.33 2.75
CA PRO A 79 -8.18 -13.71 2.25
C PRO A 79 -9.53 -14.40 2.45
N GLY A 80 -10.21 -14.12 3.56
CA GLY A 80 -11.52 -14.68 3.86
C GLY A 80 -12.70 -13.92 3.29
N LEU A 81 -12.45 -12.70 2.76
CA LEU A 81 -13.50 -11.84 2.22
C LEU A 81 -12.90 -10.92 1.16
N ARG A 82 -12.78 -11.42 -0.07
CA ARG A 82 -12.24 -10.66 -1.18
C ARG A 82 -13.25 -9.60 -1.66
N ARG A 83 -12.74 -8.43 -2.00
CA ARG A 83 -13.56 -7.31 -2.49
C ARG A 83 -13.10 -6.88 -3.87
N TYR A 84 -14.01 -7.00 -4.83
CA TYR A 84 -13.76 -6.61 -6.23
C TYR A 84 -14.67 -5.45 -6.58
N VAL A 85 -14.16 -4.53 -7.39
CA VAL A 85 -14.91 -3.36 -7.85
C VAL A 85 -14.70 -3.16 -9.35
N GLY A 86 -15.72 -2.62 -10.03
CA GLY A 86 -15.58 -2.16 -11.40
C GLY A 86 -14.86 -0.81 -11.45
N ALA A 87 -14.38 -0.43 -12.63
CA ALA A 87 -13.61 0.80 -12.82
C ALA A 87 -14.35 2.06 -12.33
N THR A 88 -15.67 2.11 -12.54
CA THR A 88 -16.49 3.25 -12.12
C THR A 88 -16.88 3.22 -10.64
N GLU A 89 -16.67 2.08 -9.98
CA GLU A 89 -17.06 1.85 -8.59
C GLU A 89 -15.90 2.00 -7.60
N ILE A 90 -14.70 2.34 -8.08
CA ILE A 90 -13.55 2.51 -7.21
C ILE A 90 -13.76 3.72 -6.30
N PRO A 91 -13.78 3.54 -4.96
CA PRO A 91 -14.02 4.65 -4.04
C PRO A 91 -12.91 5.70 -4.09
N ARG A 92 -13.29 6.93 -3.83
CA ARG A 92 -12.33 8.00 -3.61
C ARG A 92 -12.09 8.14 -2.12
N VAL A 93 -10.85 7.92 -1.70
CA VAL A 93 -10.47 8.01 -0.29
C VAL A 93 -10.35 9.49 0.09
N LEU A 94 -11.06 9.90 1.15
CA LEU A 94 -11.07 11.30 1.65
C LEU A 94 -11.30 12.32 0.52
N VAL A 95 -12.32 12.08 -0.30
CA VAL A 95 -12.68 12.96 -1.43
C VAL A 95 -11.51 13.22 -2.37
N GLY A 96 -10.70 12.18 -2.63
CA GLY A 96 -9.55 12.25 -3.54
C GLY A 96 -8.24 12.69 -2.90
N MET A 97 -8.21 12.94 -1.59
CA MET A 97 -6.99 13.30 -0.87
C MET A 97 -6.19 12.08 -0.42
N GLY A 98 -6.83 10.91 -0.38
CA GLY A 98 -6.17 9.64 -0.10
C GLY A 98 -6.02 8.80 -1.35
N THR A 99 -5.48 7.60 -1.19
CA THR A 99 -5.19 6.68 -2.29
C THR A 99 -5.81 5.32 -2.03
N ALA A 100 -6.56 4.80 -3.01
CA ALA A 100 -6.96 3.41 -3.05
C ALA A 100 -5.92 2.63 -3.87
N ILE A 101 -5.55 1.44 -3.43
CA ILE A 101 -4.66 0.55 -4.18
C ILE A 101 -5.50 -0.61 -4.69
N VAL A 102 -5.43 -0.84 -6.00
CA VAL A 102 -6.23 -1.84 -6.71
C VAL A 102 -5.33 -2.80 -7.46
N SER A 103 -5.60 -4.09 -7.36
CA SER A 103 -4.93 -5.11 -8.15
C SER A 103 -5.78 -5.39 -9.39
N THR A 104 -5.26 -5.01 -10.55
CA THR A 104 -5.96 -5.15 -11.83
C THR A 104 -5.29 -6.21 -12.71
N SER A 105 -5.91 -6.50 -13.86
CA SER A 105 -5.33 -7.40 -14.86
C SER A 105 -4.00 -6.90 -15.42
N ARG A 106 -3.74 -5.59 -15.29
CA ARG A 106 -2.48 -4.96 -15.74
C ARG A 106 -1.53 -4.66 -14.60
N GLY A 107 -1.77 -5.23 -13.42
CA GLY A 107 -0.92 -5.07 -12.26
C GLY A 107 -1.57 -4.25 -11.16
N VAL A 108 -0.80 -4.03 -10.11
CA VAL A 108 -1.23 -3.23 -8.94
C VAL A 108 -1.02 -1.75 -9.26
N MET A 109 -2.06 -0.96 -9.05
CA MET A 109 -2.03 0.47 -9.35
C MET A 109 -2.94 1.25 -8.40
N THR A 110 -2.87 2.58 -8.48
CA THR A 110 -3.78 3.44 -7.72
C THR A 110 -5.19 3.40 -8.32
N GLY A 111 -6.19 3.73 -7.51
CA GLY A 111 -7.56 3.83 -7.99
C GLY A 111 -7.73 4.86 -9.10
N VAL A 112 -6.99 5.96 -9.05
CA VAL A 112 -6.99 6.99 -10.10
C VAL A 112 -6.49 6.43 -11.41
N GLN A 113 -5.36 5.70 -11.39
CA GLN A 113 -4.80 5.06 -12.59
C GLN A 113 -5.75 4.00 -13.16
N ALA A 114 -6.31 3.16 -12.30
CA ALA A 114 -7.25 2.11 -12.72
C ALA A 114 -8.48 2.71 -13.38
N ARG A 115 -9.03 3.79 -12.82
CA ARG A 115 -10.19 4.48 -13.38
C ARG A 115 -9.85 5.08 -14.73
N LYS A 116 -8.70 5.72 -14.90
CA LYS A 116 -8.25 6.28 -16.17
C LYS A 116 -8.11 5.22 -17.26
N GLN A 117 -7.69 4.03 -16.89
CA GLN A 117 -7.51 2.91 -17.81
C GLN A 117 -8.78 2.05 -17.98
N SER A 118 -9.87 2.44 -17.32
CA SER A 118 -11.13 1.70 -17.31
C SER A 118 -10.96 0.26 -16.82
N LEU A 119 -10.13 0.06 -15.80
CA LEU A 119 -9.84 -1.24 -15.22
C LEU A 119 -10.45 -1.34 -13.82
N GLY A 120 -11.21 -2.40 -13.60
CA GLY A 120 -11.62 -2.81 -12.27
C GLY A 120 -10.67 -3.86 -11.72
N GLY A 121 -10.86 -4.27 -10.49
CA GLY A 121 -10.04 -5.30 -9.89
C GLY A 121 -10.31 -5.47 -8.40
N GLU A 122 -9.36 -6.10 -7.72
CA GLU A 122 -9.42 -6.31 -6.29
C GLU A 122 -8.98 -5.06 -5.54
N LEU A 123 -9.87 -4.56 -4.68
CA LEU A 123 -9.59 -3.38 -3.87
C LEU A 123 -8.78 -3.79 -2.64
N ILE A 124 -7.48 -3.53 -2.68
CA ILE A 124 -6.51 -4.02 -1.69
C ILE A 124 -6.59 -3.25 -0.38
N CYS A 125 -6.41 -1.94 -0.44
CA CYS A 125 -6.35 -1.10 0.76
C CYS A 125 -6.56 0.37 0.43
N TYR A 126 -6.73 1.15 1.49
CA TYR A 126 -6.75 2.62 1.43
C TYR A 126 -5.58 3.18 2.24
N ILE A 127 -5.01 4.29 1.77
CA ILE A 127 -3.94 5.02 2.44
C ILE A 127 -4.26 6.52 2.37
N TRP A 128 -4.06 7.20 3.47
CA TRP A 128 -4.25 8.65 3.50
C TRP A 128 -3.32 9.34 4.50
#